data_e41186e0ecb7b6b9b2b3a2461199b7e7
#
_entry.id   e41186e0ecb7b6b9b2b3a2461199b7e7
#
_cell.length_a   1.000
_cell.length_b   1.000
_cell.length_c   1.000
_cell.angle_alpha   90.00
_cell.angle_beta   90.00
_cell.angle_gamma   90.00
#
_symmetry.space_group_name_H-M   'P 1'
#
loop_
_entity.id
_entity.type
_entity.pdbx_description
1 polymer ?
#
loop_
_entity_poly.entity_id
_entity_poly.type
_entity_poly.pdbx_seq_one_letter_code
_entity_poly.pdbx_strand_id
1 'polypeptide(L)'
;MSKEDKDVHLPWGRILIIGFIPMVLIFIGFFFAVKYIGVDNYSWIVSYVDEHFGLLGIFLYVYIVDLFIMPLSPDFVFPIVAGMEWYKIIPIIGTASALGGVTGYCVGRLLDKIPAIARVSAKAEAKWGAYIKKCGVVFVILAALLPIPFSTVCIATGVMRVDASKVIPACFFRVLRMGIFFFLFKAGLVLV
;
A
#
# COMPACT_ATOMS: atom_id res chain seq x y z
N MET A 1 -23.75 32.16 12.46
CA MET A 1 -23.81 30.80 12.99
C MET A 1 -24.32 29.91 11.85
N SER A 2 -23.42 29.41 11.02
CA SER A 2 -23.76 28.72 9.75
C SER A 2 -23.97 27.23 10.02
N LYS A 3 -25.16 26.75 9.64
CA LYS A 3 -25.55 25.33 9.55
C LYS A 3 -24.77 24.66 8.43
N GLU A 4 -23.68 23.98 8.70
CA GLU A 4 -23.12 22.98 7.78
C GLU A 4 -22.00 22.16 8.45
N ASP A 5 -22.19 21.73 9.68
CA ASP A 5 -21.49 20.57 10.23
C ASP A 5 -22.34 19.32 9.93
N LYS A 6 -22.48 18.99 8.63
CA LYS A 6 -22.93 17.66 8.26
C LYS A 6 -21.74 16.74 8.46
N ASP A 7 -21.75 16.06 9.60
CA ASP A 7 -20.88 14.91 9.86
C ASP A 7 -20.88 13.97 8.64
N VAL A 8 -19.79 14.03 7.86
CA VAL A 8 -19.58 13.07 6.78
C VAL A 8 -19.21 11.76 7.44
N HIS A 9 -20.23 10.99 7.78
CA HIS A 9 -20.03 9.62 8.19
C HIS A 9 -19.46 8.82 7.00
N LEU A 10 -18.12 8.86 6.85
CA LEU A 10 -17.46 7.89 5.98
C LEU A 10 -17.81 6.49 6.51
N PRO A 11 -18.28 5.59 5.64
CA PRO A 11 -18.61 4.23 6.06
C PRO A 11 -17.31 3.44 6.28
N TRP A 12 -16.56 3.81 7.31
CA TRP A 12 -15.26 3.23 7.67
C TRP A 12 -15.33 1.70 7.73
N GLY A 13 -16.43 1.15 8.26
CA GLY A 13 -16.63 -0.30 8.31
C GLY A 13 -16.64 -0.94 6.92
N ARG A 14 -17.33 -0.34 5.93
CA ARG A 14 -17.33 -0.87 4.56
C ARG A 14 -15.96 -0.78 3.90
N ILE A 15 -15.25 0.32 4.08
CA ILE A 15 -13.92 0.52 3.49
C ILE A 15 -12.94 -0.50 4.08
N LEU A 16 -12.97 -0.70 5.40
CA LEU A 16 -12.14 -1.69 6.07
C LEU A 16 -12.49 -3.12 5.63
N ILE A 17 -13.77 -3.47 5.57
CA ILE A 17 -14.22 -4.81 5.15
C ILE A 17 -13.77 -5.09 3.71
N ILE A 18 -14.03 -4.16 2.77
CA ILE A 18 -13.65 -4.33 1.35
C ILE A 18 -12.14 -4.47 1.18
N GLY A 19 -11.33 -3.76 1.98
CA GLY A 19 -9.87 -3.88 1.95
C GLY A 19 -9.34 -5.13 2.65
N PHE A 20 -10.00 -5.59 3.73
CA PHE A 20 -9.53 -6.72 4.53
C PHE A 20 -9.88 -8.08 3.92
N ILE A 21 -11.02 -8.19 3.23
CA ILE A 21 -11.46 -9.45 2.60
C ILE A 21 -10.43 -10.00 1.60
N PRO A 22 -9.93 -9.24 0.60
CA PRO A 22 -8.94 -9.75 -0.33
C PRO A 22 -7.67 -10.23 0.35
N MET A 23 -7.23 -9.53 1.40
CA MET A 23 -6.05 -9.89 2.16
C MET A 23 -6.21 -11.22 2.89
N VAL A 24 -7.35 -11.43 3.56
CA VAL A 24 -7.67 -12.69 4.24
C VAL A 24 -7.76 -13.83 3.22
N LEU A 25 -8.37 -13.59 2.05
CA LEU A 25 -8.43 -14.58 0.97
C LEU A 25 -7.06 -14.94 0.44
N ILE A 26 -6.15 -13.98 0.29
CA ILE A 26 -4.76 -14.25 -0.12
C ILE A 26 -4.05 -15.10 0.94
N PHE A 27 -4.23 -14.77 2.23
CA PHE A 27 -3.62 -15.53 3.32
C PHE A 27 -4.14 -16.96 3.37
N ILE A 28 -5.46 -17.16 3.29
CA ILE A 28 -6.08 -18.49 3.25
C ILE A 28 -5.63 -19.26 2.00
N GLY A 29 -5.68 -18.62 0.83
CA GLY A 29 -5.23 -19.21 -0.43
C GLY A 29 -3.76 -19.64 -0.38
N PHE A 30 -2.88 -18.82 0.21
CA PHE A 30 -1.48 -19.16 0.44
C PHE A 30 -1.33 -20.40 1.33
N PHE A 31 -2.03 -20.42 2.46
CA PHE A 31 -1.97 -21.56 3.39
C PHE A 31 -2.39 -22.87 2.71
N PHE A 32 -3.48 -22.85 1.95
CA PHE A 32 -3.91 -24.04 1.19
C PHE A 32 -2.95 -24.38 0.04
N ALA A 33 -2.39 -23.38 -0.63
CA ALA A 33 -1.44 -23.61 -1.72
C ALA A 33 -0.16 -24.27 -1.21
N VAL A 34 0.43 -23.79 -0.12
CA VAL A 34 1.63 -24.40 0.48
C VAL A 34 1.34 -25.81 0.96
N LYS A 35 0.17 -26.06 1.57
CA LYS A 35 -0.24 -27.39 2.00
C LYS A 35 -0.44 -28.35 0.84
N TYR A 36 -0.95 -27.87 -0.30
CA TYR A 36 -1.20 -28.71 -1.49
C TYR A 36 0.06 -28.94 -2.31
N ILE A 37 0.89 -27.90 -2.49
CA ILE A 37 2.13 -27.97 -3.30
C ILE A 37 3.25 -28.67 -2.54
N GLY A 38 3.23 -28.64 -1.21
CA GLY A 38 4.27 -29.15 -0.33
C GLY A 38 5.37 -28.13 -0.05
N VAL A 39 5.96 -28.23 1.14
CA VAL A 39 6.98 -27.29 1.62
C VAL A 39 8.25 -27.33 0.76
N ASP A 40 8.61 -28.52 0.23
CA ASP A 40 9.79 -28.69 -0.61
C ASP A 40 9.68 -27.93 -1.94
N ASN A 41 8.52 -28.02 -2.61
CA ASN A 41 8.27 -27.29 -3.84
C ASN A 41 8.16 -25.79 -3.60
N TYR A 42 7.60 -25.37 -2.46
CA TYR A 42 7.58 -23.97 -2.06
C TYR A 42 9.00 -23.42 -1.85
N SER A 43 9.88 -24.16 -1.16
CA SER A 43 11.27 -23.75 -0.94
C SER A 43 12.04 -23.64 -2.26
N TRP A 44 11.77 -24.53 -3.23
CA TRP A 44 12.32 -24.43 -4.57
C TRP A 44 11.88 -23.14 -5.29
N ILE A 45 10.60 -22.77 -5.22
CA ILE A 45 10.08 -21.51 -5.81
C ILE A 45 10.79 -20.30 -5.19
N VAL A 46 10.94 -20.28 -3.86
CA VAL A 46 11.63 -19.18 -3.16
C VAL A 46 13.08 -19.07 -3.63
N SER A 47 13.80 -20.20 -3.72
CA SER A 47 15.19 -20.23 -4.18
C SER A 47 15.32 -19.78 -5.63
N TYR A 48 14.41 -20.21 -6.49
CA TYR A 48 14.38 -19.80 -7.91
C TYR A 48 14.18 -18.29 -8.08
N VAL A 49 13.27 -17.70 -7.30
CA VAL A 49 13.04 -16.23 -7.32
C VAL A 49 14.24 -15.48 -6.79
N ASP A 50 14.85 -15.96 -5.70
CA ASP A 50 16.06 -15.34 -5.12
C ASP A 50 17.23 -15.37 -6.10
N GLU A 51 17.45 -16.49 -6.77
CA GLU A 51 18.56 -16.69 -7.72
C GLU A 51 18.38 -15.86 -9.01
N HIS A 52 17.16 -15.79 -9.58
CA HIS A 52 16.95 -15.18 -10.90
C HIS A 52 16.56 -13.69 -10.82
N PHE A 53 15.80 -13.30 -9.82
CA PHE A 53 15.32 -11.93 -9.67
C PHE A 53 16.03 -11.17 -8.55
N GLY A 54 16.52 -11.88 -7.53
CA GLY A 54 17.21 -11.33 -6.40
C GLY A 54 16.40 -10.27 -5.66
N LEU A 55 17.05 -9.60 -4.73
CA LEU A 55 16.42 -8.54 -3.92
C LEU A 55 15.98 -7.33 -4.76
N LEU A 56 16.66 -7.06 -5.88
CA LEU A 56 16.32 -5.97 -6.79
C LEU A 56 15.01 -6.23 -7.53
N GLY A 57 14.78 -7.46 -7.98
CA GLY A 57 13.52 -7.83 -8.63
C GLY A 57 12.33 -7.70 -7.69
N ILE A 58 12.47 -8.14 -6.43
CA ILE A 58 11.46 -7.98 -5.39
C ILE A 58 11.19 -6.50 -5.12
N PHE A 59 12.24 -5.69 -5.01
CA PHE A 59 12.13 -4.24 -4.84
C PHE A 59 11.34 -3.60 -5.99
N LEU A 60 11.71 -3.89 -7.24
CA LEU A 60 11.07 -3.32 -8.42
C LEU A 60 9.60 -3.75 -8.54
N TYR A 61 9.30 -5.01 -8.23
CA TYR A 61 7.92 -5.50 -8.21
C TYR A 61 7.05 -4.68 -7.25
N VAL A 62 7.47 -4.60 -5.97
CA VAL A 62 6.71 -3.86 -4.94
C VAL A 62 6.61 -2.37 -5.28
N TYR A 63 7.70 -1.76 -5.76
CA TYR A 63 7.74 -0.37 -6.16
C TYR A 63 6.75 -0.07 -7.30
N ILE A 64 6.75 -0.89 -8.35
CA ILE A 64 5.88 -0.71 -9.52
C ILE A 64 4.40 -0.92 -9.13
N VAL A 65 4.09 -1.94 -8.34
CA VAL A 65 2.72 -2.22 -7.91
C VAL A 65 2.18 -1.09 -7.03
N ASP A 66 3.01 -0.53 -6.14
CA ASP A 66 2.61 0.59 -5.29
C ASP A 66 2.73 1.97 -5.99
N LEU A 67 3.38 2.07 -7.14
CA LEU A 67 3.37 3.28 -7.97
C LEU A 67 2.09 3.38 -8.79
N PHE A 68 1.69 2.30 -9.43
CA PHE A 68 0.52 2.26 -10.30
C PHE A 68 -0.75 1.88 -9.50
N ILE A 69 -1.90 2.41 -9.93
CA ILE A 69 -3.21 1.99 -9.43
C ILE A 69 -3.55 0.63 -10.08
N MET A 70 -2.76 -0.39 -9.76
CA MET A 70 -3.01 -1.73 -10.27
C MET A 70 -3.96 -2.50 -9.33
N PRO A 71 -4.80 -3.39 -9.87
CA PRO A 71 -5.59 -4.32 -9.04
C PRO A 71 -4.71 -5.38 -8.36
N LEU A 72 -3.41 -5.43 -8.68
CA LEU A 72 -2.42 -6.27 -8.01
C LEU A 72 -2.03 -5.65 -6.68
N SER A 73 -2.17 -6.41 -5.60
CA SER A 73 -1.69 -5.98 -4.29
C SER A 73 -0.20 -6.33 -4.15
N PRO A 74 0.64 -5.47 -3.54
CA PRO A 74 2.00 -5.82 -3.17
C PRO A 74 2.04 -7.01 -2.19
N ASP A 75 0.90 -7.33 -1.58
CA ASP A 75 0.75 -8.45 -0.65
C ASP A 75 1.01 -9.82 -1.31
N PHE A 76 0.91 -9.93 -2.64
CA PHE A 76 1.30 -11.14 -3.39
C PHE A 76 2.79 -11.50 -3.29
N VAL A 77 3.64 -10.57 -2.86
CA VAL A 77 5.06 -10.86 -2.63
C VAL A 77 5.28 -11.67 -1.36
N PHE A 78 4.43 -11.53 -0.34
CA PHE A 78 4.63 -12.19 0.96
C PHE A 78 4.74 -13.71 0.87
N PRO A 79 3.90 -14.43 0.11
CA PRO A 79 4.09 -15.87 -0.10
C PRO A 79 5.50 -16.25 -0.58
N ILE A 80 6.11 -15.40 -1.38
CA ILE A 80 7.45 -15.66 -1.97
C ILE A 80 8.54 -15.34 -0.95
N VAL A 81 8.43 -14.20 -0.27
CA VAL A 81 9.50 -13.71 0.61
C VAL A 81 9.43 -14.24 2.04
N ALA A 82 8.34 -14.90 2.45
CA ALA A 82 8.16 -15.41 3.81
C ALA A 82 9.24 -16.43 4.24
N GLY A 83 9.83 -17.15 3.28
CA GLY A 83 10.97 -18.06 3.50
C GLY A 83 12.33 -17.35 3.61
N MET A 84 12.41 -16.07 3.27
CA MET A 84 13.67 -15.32 3.27
C MET A 84 13.98 -14.69 4.64
N GLU A 85 15.18 -14.12 4.78
CA GLU A 85 15.66 -13.48 6.01
C GLU A 85 14.98 -12.13 6.23
N TRP A 86 14.22 -12.00 7.32
CA TRP A 86 13.41 -10.83 7.63
C TRP A 86 14.19 -9.50 7.65
N TYR A 87 15.43 -9.53 8.14
CA TYR A 87 16.26 -8.33 8.26
C TYR A 87 16.76 -7.80 6.91
N LYS A 88 16.74 -8.60 5.86
CA LYS A 88 17.03 -8.19 4.47
C LYS A 88 15.75 -7.74 3.76
N ILE A 89 14.69 -8.53 3.88
CA ILE A 89 13.47 -8.37 3.10
C ILE A 89 12.62 -7.20 3.59
N ILE A 90 12.38 -7.05 4.90
CA ILE A 90 11.49 -6.00 5.41
C ILE A 90 11.96 -4.59 5.00
N PRO A 91 13.25 -4.22 5.14
CA PRO A 91 13.72 -2.93 4.66
C PRO A 91 13.52 -2.74 3.15
N ILE A 92 13.75 -3.79 2.36
CA ILE A 92 13.66 -3.73 0.90
C ILE A 92 12.22 -3.52 0.45
N ILE A 93 11.29 -4.40 0.86
CA ILE A 93 9.88 -4.28 0.47
C ILE A 93 9.21 -3.04 1.08
N GLY A 94 9.59 -2.68 2.30
CA GLY A 94 9.08 -1.50 2.98
C GLY A 94 9.52 -0.20 2.31
N THR A 95 10.81 -0.06 1.98
CA THR A 95 11.33 1.11 1.27
C THR A 95 10.82 1.18 -0.17
N ALA A 96 10.74 0.05 -0.89
CA ALA A 96 10.17 -0.01 -2.22
C ALA A 96 8.72 0.50 -2.24
N SER A 97 7.91 0.02 -1.31
CA SER A 97 6.50 0.42 -1.15
C SER A 97 6.37 1.90 -0.76
N ALA A 98 7.18 2.39 0.19
CA ALA A 98 7.19 3.80 0.58
C ALA A 98 7.58 4.71 -0.60
N LEU A 99 8.62 4.34 -1.35
CA LEU A 99 9.05 5.08 -2.54
C LEU A 99 8.00 5.05 -3.65
N GLY A 100 7.29 3.94 -3.85
CA GLY A 100 6.15 3.87 -4.75
C GLY A 100 5.09 4.90 -4.39
N GLY A 101 4.74 5.02 -3.10
CA GLY A 101 3.83 6.04 -2.60
C GLY A 101 4.33 7.48 -2.78
N VAL A 102 5.61 7.74 -2.49
CA VAL A 102 6.23 9.07 -2.71
C VAL A 102 6.20 9.44 -4.20
N THR A 103 6.55 8.50 -5.08
CA THR A 103 6.50 8.74 -6.53
C THR A 103 5.05 8.93 -6.99
N GLY A 104 4.09 8.16 -6.46
CA GLY A 104 2.66 8.36 -6.69
C GLY A 104 2.18 9.75 -6.28
N TYR A 105 2.64 10.27 -5.14
CA TYR A 105 2.37 11.64 -4.72
C TYR A 105 2.96 12.65 -5.73
N CYS A 106 4.20 12.46 -6.18
CA CYS A 106 4.83 13.33 -7.19
C CYS A 106 4.07 13.29 -8.52
N VAL A 107 3.63 12.11 -8.96
CA VAL A 107 2.77 11.95 -10.14
C VAL A 107 1.47 12.73 -9.95
N GLY A 108 0.83 12.62 -8.79
CA GLY A 108 -0.36 13.41 -8.46
C GLY A 108 -0.13 14.92 -8.57
N ARG A 109 1.00 15.42 -8.10
CA ARG A 109 1.41 16.83 -8.25
C ARG A 109 1.59 17.25 -9.71
N LEU A 110 2.08 16.36 -10.55
CA LEU A 110 2.22 16.62 -11.98
C LEU A 110 0.86 16.59 -12.71
N LEU A 111 0.00 15.65 -12.33
CA LEU A 111 -1.36 15.51 -12.87
C LEU A 111 -2.23 16.75 -12.60
N ASP A 112 -2.03 17.43 -11.48
CA ASP A 112 -2.74 18.67 -11.16
C ASP A 112 -2.43 19.82 -12.14
N LYS A 113 -1.34 19.73 -12.93
CA LYS A 113 -1.04 20.69 -14.01
C LYS A 113 -1.93 20.50 -15.24
N ILE A 114 -2.62 19.37 -15.36
CA ILE A 114 -3.53 19.09 -16.47
C ILE A 114 -4.85 19.83 -16.21
N PRO A 115 -5.32 20.71 -17.15
CA PRO A 115 -6.48 21.58 -16.92
C PRO A 115 -7.77 20.83 -16.54
N ALA A 116 -7.97 19.62 -17.06
CA ALA A 116 -9.13 18.80 -16.73
C ALA A 116 -9.08 18.34 -15.27
N ILE A 117 -7.92 17.90 -14.79
CA ILE A 117 -7.71 17.41 -13.42
C ILE A 117 -7.71 18.58 -12.44
N ALA A 118 -7.08 19.70 -12.81
CA ALA A 118 -7.07 20.92 -12.01
C ALA A 118 -8.49 21.46 -11.74
N ARG A 119 -9.42 21.34 -12.69
CA ARG A 119 -10.82 21.72 -12.47
C ARG A 119 -11.53 20.81 -11.46
N VAL A 120 -11.25 19.51 -11.50
CA VAL A 120 -11.82 18.54 -10.52
C VAL A 120 -11.21 18.77 -9.14
N SER A 121 -9.90 18.98 -9.09
CA SER A 121 -9.16 19.30 -7.86
C SER A 121 -9.68 20.58 -7.21
N ALA A 122 -9.84 21.66 -7.99
CA ALA A 122 -10.38 22.93 -7.50
C ALA A 122 -11.80 22.80 -6.92
N LYS A 123 -12.67 21.99 -7.55
CA LYS A 123 -14.01 21.72 -7.00
C LYS A 123 -13.95 20.92 -5.69
N ALA A 124 -13.06 19.95 -5.60
CA ALA A 124 -12.83 19.19 -4.38
C ALA A 124 -12.21 20.08 -3.27
N GLU A 125 -11.26 20.95 -3.61
CA GLU A 125 -10.65 21.90 -2.70
C GLU A 125 -11.66 22.92 -2.18
N ALA A 126 -12.54 23.44 -3.02
CA ALA A 126 -13.61 24.36 -2.60
C ALA A 126 -14.58 23.71 -1.60
N LYS A 127 -14.85 22.41 -1.75
CA LYS A 127 -15.78 21.67 -0.88
C LYS A 127 -15.12 21.08 0.37
N TRP A 128 -13.90 20.59 0.23
CA TRP A 128 -13.21 19.75 1.23
C TRP A 128 -11.82 20.25 1.61
N GLY A 129 -11.36 21.39 1.08
CA GLY A 129 -9.96 21.84 1.15
C GLY A 129 -9.44 21.99 2.57
N ALA A 130 -10.23 22.57 3.49
CA ALA A 130 -9.83 22.70 4.89
C ALA A 130 -9.66 21.34 5.57
N TYR A 131 -10.55 20.38 5.27
CA TYR A 131 -10.51 19.03 5.82
C TYR A 131 -9.34 18.22 5.22
N ILE A 132 -9.12 18.33 3.91
CA ILE A 132 -8.03 17.65 3.22
C ILE A 132 -6.67 18.16 3.68
N LYS A 133 -6.50 19.47 3.83
CA LYS A 133 -5.26 20.06 4.36
C LYS A 133 -4.98 19.64 5.81
N LYS A 134 -6.02 19.48 6.63
CA LYS A 134 -5.91 19.05 8.03
C LYS A 134 -5.74 17.52 8.16
N CYS A 135 -6.49 16.75 7.42
CA CYS A 135 -6.59 15.29 7.58
C CYS A 135 -5.90 14.50 6.47
N GLY A 136 -5.44 15.13 5.37
CA GLY A 136 -4.84 14.43 4.22
C GLY A 136 -3.66 13.54 4.60
N VAL A 137 -2.80 14.01 5.53
CA VAL A 137 -1.68 13.22 6.04
C VAL A 137 -2.16 12.02 6.85
N VAL A 138 -3.21 12.20 7.66
CA VAL A 138 -3.81 11.10 8.43
C VAL A 138 -4.36 10.03 7.50
N PHE A 139 -4.96 10.42 6.37
CA PHE A 139 -5.41 9.47 5.34
C PHE A 139 -4.25 8.70 4.73
N VAL A 140 -3.09 9.33 4.50
CA VAL A 140 -1.90 8.63 4.00
C VAL A 140 -1.40 7.62 5.03
N ILE A 141 -1.34 8.00 6.32
CA ILE A 141 -0.93 7.08 7.40
C ILE A 141 -1.91 5.91 7.52
N LEU A 142 -3.22 6.19 7.49
CA LEU A 142 -4.23 5.15 7.52
C LEU A 142 -4.14 4.22 6.31
N ALA A 143 -3.95 4.76 5.10
CA ALA A 143 -3.77 3.95 3.90
C ALA A 143 -2.45 3.16 3.91
N ALA A 144 -1.41 3.69 4.57
CA ALA A 144 -0.16 2.98 4.75
C ALA A 144 -0.29 1.77 5.67
N LEU A 145 -1.12 1.85 6.71
CA LEU A 145 -1.29 0.80 7.73
C LEU A 145 -2.45 -0.16 7.42
N LEU A 146 -3.56 0.38 6.90
CA LEU A 146 -4.78 -0.38 6.62
C LEU A 146 -4.78 -0.91 5.18
N PRO A 147 -5.62 -1.90 4.86
CA PRO A 147 -5.78 -2.42 3.51
C PRO A 147 -6.64 -1.46 2.64
N ILE A 148 -6.19 -0.23 2.50
CA ILE A 148 -6.76 0.81 1.67
C ILE A 148 -5.84 0.99 0.46
N PRO A 149 -6.36 1.32 -0.74
CA PRO A 149 -5.53 1.55 -1.92
C PRO A 149 -4.54 2.70 -1.70
N PHE A 150 -3.33 2.37 -1.29
CA PHE A 150 -2.30 3.33 -0.88
C PHE A 150 -1.88 4.28 -2.00
N SER A 151 -1.63 3.73 -3.20
CA SER A 151 -1.26 4.51 -4.39
C SER A 151 -2.30 5.59 -4.72
N THR A 152 -3.59 5.21 -4.67
CA THR A 152 -4.70 6.13 -4.93
C THR A 152 -4.71 7.29 -3.95
N VAL A 153 -4.48 7.02 -2.65
CA VAL A 153 -4.44 8.06 -1.62
C VAL A 153 -3.22 8.97 -1.80
N CYS A 154 -2.06 8.40 -2.13
CA CYS A 154 -0.84 9.19 -2.39
C CYS A 154 -1.01 10.10 -3.62
N ILE A 155 -1.55 9.56 -4.73
CA ILE A 155 -1.82 10.36 -5.93
C ILE A 155 -2.86 11.45 -5.64
N ALA A 156 -3.95 11.12 -4.94
CA ALA A 156 -4.99 12.09 -4.58
C ALA A 156 -4.45 13.23 -3.70
N THR A 157 -3.64 12.92 -2.70
CA THR A 157 -3.00 13.94 -1.84
C THR A 157 -1.99 14.80 -2.63
N GLY A 158 -1.34 14.22 -3.65
CA GLY A 158 -0.50 14.95 -4.61
C GLY A 158 -1.30 15.94 -5.44
N VAL A 159 -2.41 15.49 -6.06
CA VAL A 159 -3.33 16.32 -6.85
C VAL A 159 -3.90 17.46 -6.00
N MET A 160 -4.25 17.18 -4.73
CA MET A 160 -4.80 18.16 -3.80
C MET A 160 -3.75 19.06 -3.14
N ARG A 161 -2.49 18.96 -3.55
CA ARG A 161 -1.37 19.77 -3.06
C ARG A 161 -1.19 19.75 -1.55
N VAL A 162 -1.44 18.62 -0.90
CA VAL A 162 -1.11 18.42 0.51
C VAL A 162 0.40 18.59 0.70
N ASP A 163 0.81 19.11 1.83
CA ASP A 163 2.21 19.45 2.13
C ASP A 163 3.14 18.22 2.03
N ALA A 164 4.11 18.29 1.12
CA ALA A 164 5.06 17.22 0.85
C ALA A 164 5.88 16.86 2.09
N SER A 165 6.26 17.85 2.91
CA SER A 165 7.06 17.66 4.11
C SER A 165 6.38 16.73 5.13
N LYS A 166 5.07 16.60 5.05
CA LYS A 166 4.25 15.74 5.92
C LYS A 166 3.85 14.43 5.24
N VAL A 167 3.55 14.47 3.93
CA VAL A 167 3.13 13.28 3.18
C VAL A 167 4.29 12.30 3.00
N ILE A 168 5.49 12.79 2.66
CA ILE A 168 6.65 11.93 2.42
C ILE A 168 7.00 11.07 3.64
N PRO A 169 7.16 11.63 4.86
CA PRO A 169 7.37 10.81 6.05
C PRO A 169 6.21 9.86 6.36
N ALA A 170 4.96 10.29 6.07
CA ALA A 170 3.79 9.45 6.28
C ALA A 170 3.81 8.18 5.39
N CYS A 171 4.39 8.24 4.19
CA CYS A 171 4.54 7.07 3.33
C CYS A 171 5.42 5.97 3.97
N PHE A 172 6.39 6.34 4.82
CA PHE A 172 7.27 5.38 5.46
C PHE A 172 6.59 4.51 6.54
N PHE A 173 5.38 4.87 7.00
CA PHE A 173 4.57 3.97 7.82
C PHE A 173 4.24 2.65 7.10
N ARG A 174 4.39 2.61 5.78
CA ARG A 174 4.26 1.40 4.97
C ARG A 174 5.26 0.31 5.37
N VAL A 175 6.46 0.70 5.82
CA VAL A 175 7.48 -0.24 6.31
C VAL A 175 6.95 -1.05 7.49
N LEU A 176 6.23 -0.40 8.41
CA LEU A 176 5.63 -1.08 9.58
C LEU A 176 4.57 -2.11 9.14
N ARG A 177 3.69 -1.74 8.20
CA ARG A 177 2.71 -2.66 7.63
C ARG A 177 3.40 -3.86 7.00
N MET A 178 4.38 -3.62 6.11
CA MET A 178 5.11 -4.70 5.43
C MET A 178 5.77 -5.66 6.42
N GLY A 179 6.33 -5.14 7.52
CA GLY A 179 6.87 -5.96 8.60
C GLY A 179 5.81 -6.83 9.28
N ILE A 180 4.68 -6.25 9.65
CA ILE A 180 3.57 -6.99 10.30
C ILE A 180 3.09 -8.14 9.40
N PHE A 181 2.85 -7.86 8.11
CA PHE A 181 2.38 -8.87 7.18
C PHE A 181 3.41 -9.95 6.91
N PHE A 182 4.69 -9.58 6.79
CA PHE A 182 5.77 -10.55 6.66
C PHE A 182 5.75 -11.57 7.81
N PHE A 183 5.66 -11.10 9.06
CA PHE A 183 5.64 -11.99 10.21
C PHE A 183 4.36 -12.82 10.30
N LEU A 184 3.21 -12.31 9.86
CA LEU A 184 1.97 -13.08 9.78
C LEU A 184 2.10 -14.24 8.77
N PHE A 185 2.63 -13.97 7.57
CA PHE A 185 2.85 -15.03 6.56
C PHE A 185 3.91 -16.03 7.02
N LYS A 186 4.99 -15.56 7.65
CA LYS A 186 6.03 -16.44 8.20
C LYS A 186 5.49 -17.33 9.31
N ALA A 187 4.66 -16.81 10.20
CA ALA A 187 4.00 -17.61 11.24
C ALA A 187 3.06 -18.66 10.62
N GLY A 188 2.32 -18.29 9.56
CA GLY A 188 1.50 -19.25 8.81
C GLY A 188 2.31 -20.39 8.17
N LEU A 189 3.51 -20.08 7.67
CA LEU A 189 4.41 -21.10 7.09
C LEU A 189 4.94 -22.08 8.14
N VAL A 190 5.14 -21.65 9.38
CA VAL A 190 5.59 -22.52 10.48
C VAL A 190 4.49 -23.49 10.94
N LEU A 191 3.21 -23.15 10.67
CA LEU A 191 2.06 -23.95 11.06
C LEU A 191 1.69 -25.05 10.02
N VAL A 192 2.30 -25.04 8.85
CA VAL A 192 2.12 -26.00 7.74
C VAL A 192 3.22 -27.04 7.74
#